data_aae07bdc935ff34e2e1dc267e1085049
#
_entry.id   aae07bdc935ff34e2e1dc267e1085049
#
_cell.length_a   1.000
_cell.length_b   1.000
_cell.length_c   1.000
_cell.angle_alpha   90.00
_cell.angle_beta   90.00
_cell.angle_gamma   90.00
#
_symmetry.space_group_name_H-M   'P 1'
#
loop_
_entity.id
_entity.type
_entity.pdbx_description
1 polymer ?
#
loop_
_entity_poly.entity_id
_entity_poly.type
_entity_poly.pdbx_seq_one_letter_code
_entity_poly.pdbx_strand_id
1 'polypeptide(L)'
;MIKKIFVRLLSDNNKTTMPRTTEEIEGCTLLGNTGVKYPVAYAPEILETFKNRHPENEYLVTFTCPEFTSLCPKTGQPDFARIIISYIPGEDMVESKSLKLYLFSFRNHGDFHEDCVNIIMKDLVKLMRPRYLEVTGLFTPRGGISIYPFANYGDEAHQDLVRQRMLASFRNDF
;
A
#
# COMPACT_ATOMS: atom_id res chain seq x y z
N MET A 1 7.96 -39.22 -14.36
CA MET A 1 7.31 -37.89 -14.34
C MET A 1 7.01 -37.42 -12.92
N ILE A 2 6.44 -38.24 -12.05
CA ILE A 2 6.10 -37.91 -10.65
C ILE A 2 7.32 -37.54 -9.78
N LYS A 3 8.47 -38.21 -9.93
CA LYS A 3 9.71 -37.90 -9.16
C LYS A 3 10.29 -36.49 -9.44
N LYS A 4 10.16 -35.97 -10.67
CA LYS A 4 10.63 -34.61 -11.02
C LYS A 4 9.75 -33.50 -10.42
N ILE A 5 8.46 -33.75 -10.30
CA ILE A 5 7.50 -32.80 -9.69
C ILE A 5 7.73 -32.73 -8.17
N PHE A 6 7.97 -33.88 -7.52
CA PHE A 6 8.22 -33.94 -6.07
C PHE A 6 9.55 -33.26 -5.65
N VAL A 7 10.60 -33.42 -6.47
CA VAL A 7 11.90 -32.74 -6.23
C VAL A 7 11.78 -31.23 -6.43
N ARG A 8 10.95 -30.78 -7.38
CA ARG A 8 10.71 -29.33 -7.61
C ARG A 8 9.91 -28.70 -6.47
N LEU A 9 8.89 -29.38 -5.95
CA LEU A 9 8.12 -28.94 -4.78
C LEU A 9 8.98 -28.87 -3.50
N LEU A 10 9.94 -29.79 -3.31
CA LEU A 10 10.84 -29.76 -2.17
C LEU A 10 11.94 -28.67 -2.30
N SER A 11 12.38 -28.34 -3.52
CA SER A 11 13.34 -27.23 -3.74
C SER A 11 12.70 -25.87 -3.54
N ASP A 12 11.43 -25.68 -3.91
CA ASP A 12 10.70 -24.42 -3.74
C ASP A 12 10.33 -24.18 -2.26
N ASN A 13 9.94 -25.23 -1.50
CA ASN A 13 9.69 -25.12 -0.07
C ASN A 13 10.93 -24.71 0.74
N ASN A 14 12.13 -25.05 0.29
CA ASN A 14 13.36 -24.70 1.01
C ASN A 14 13.72 -23.21 0.86
N LYS A 15 13.33 -22.54 -0.25
CA LYS A 15 13.54 -21.11 -0.46
C LYS A 15 12.67 -20.23 0.44
N THR A 16 11.46 -20.69 0.78
CA THR A 16 10.50 -19.90 1.57
C THR A 16 10.79 -19.86 3.07
N THR A 17 11.61 -20.79 3.57
CA THR A 17 12.01 -20.89 5.00
C THR A 17 13.37 -20.25 5.31
N MET A 18 14.18 -19.94 4.29
CA MET A 18 15.48 -19.28 4.46
C MET A 18 15.31 -17.76 4.56
N PRO A 19 16.19 -17.05 5.30
CA PRO A 19 16.23 -15.59 5.26
C PRO A 19 16.37 -15.07 3.82
N ARG A 20 15.82 -13.88 3.55
CA ARG A 20 15.98 -13.24 2.25
C ARG A 20 17.44 -12.95 1.95
N THR A 21 17.87 -13.21 0.72
CA THR A 21 19.20 -12.86 0.23
C THR A 21 19.23 -11.39 -0.23
N THR A 22 20.44 -10.83 -0.36
CA THR A 22 20.63 -9.46 -0.87
C THR A 22 20.05 -9.32 -2.29
N GLU A 23 20.18 -10.33 -3.13
CA GLU A 23 19.65 -10.34 -4.51
C GLU A 23 18.12 -10.24 -4.55
N GLU A 24 17.43 -10.84 -3.58
CA GLU A 24 15.95 -10.79 -3.50
C GLU A 24 15.39 -9.44 -3.06
N ILE A 25 16.25 -8.56 -2.52
CA ILE A 25 15.90 -7.20 -2.07
C ILE A 25 16.71 -6.12 -2.81
N GLU A 26 17.37 -6.47 -3.91
CA GLU A 26 18.22 -5.54 -4.68
C GLU A 26 17.46 -4.30 -5.18
N GLY A 27 16.14 -4.45 -5.47
CA GLY A 27 15.26 -3.32 -5.83
C GLY A 27 14.91 -2.38 -4.68
N CYS A 28 15.28 -2.71 -3.41
CA CYS A 28 14.98 -1.89 -2.24
C CYS A 28 16.17 -0.98 -1.92
N THR A 29 16.38 0.06 -2.72
CA THR A 29 17.59 0.92 -2.64
C THR A 29 17.58 1.84 -1.42
N LEU A 30 16.42 2.12 -0.85
CA LEU A 30 16.26 2.96 0.34
C LEU A 30 16.47 2.20 1.64
N LEU A 31 16.36 0.88 1.62
CA LEU A 31 16.50 0.03 2.80
C LEU A 31 17.94 0.09 3.34
N GLY A 32 18.10 0.46 4.63
CA GLY A 32 19.42 0.58 5.28
C GLY A 32 20.21 1.85 4.94
N ASN A 33 19.75 2.69 4.02
CA ASN A 33 20.40 3.96 3.70
C ASN A 33 20.09 5.02 4.78
N THR A 34 21.16 5.60 5.39
CA THR A 34 21.05 6.64 6.43
C THR A 34 20.98 8.07 5.88
N GLY A 35 21.33 8.27 4.60
CA GLY A 35 21.37 9.58 3.94
C GLY A 35 20.10 9.95 3.17
N VAL A 36 18.96 9.33 3.46
CA VAL A 36 17.69 9.56 2.73
C VAL A 36 17.18 10.97 2.95
N LYS A 37 17.00 11.72 1.86
CA LYS A 37 16.33 13.02 1.88
C LYS A 37 14.81 12.80 1.84
N TYR A 38 14.10 13.52 2.70
CA TYR A 38 12.64 13.56 2.65
C TYR A 38 12.16 14.36 1.45
N PRO A 39 11.20 13.87 0.66
CA PRO A 39 10.66 14.62 -0.47
C PRO A 39 9.89 15.85 0.03
N VAL A 40 10.00 16.95 -0.72
CA VAL A 40 9.31 18.22 -0.42
C VAL A 40 8.05 18.42 -1.26
N ALA A 41 7.81 17.53 -2.24
CA ALA A 41 6.66 17.52 -3.12
C ALA A 41 6.23 16.06 -3.36
N TYR A 42 5.00 15.88 -3.86
CA TYR A 42 4.48 14.56 -4.26
C TYR A 42 5.45 13.81 -5.18
N ALA A 43 5.80 12.58 -4.80
CA ALA A 43 6.90 11.82 -5.37
C ALA A 43 6.57 10.32 -5.48
N PRO A 44 5.68 9.89 -6.38
CA PRO A 44 5.32 8.48 -6.54
C PRO A 44 6.48 7.61 -7.06
N GLU A 45 7.48 8.22 -7.69
CA GLU A 45 8.70 7.56 -8.18
C GLU A 45 9.60 7.03 -7.06
N ILE A 46 9.37 7.42 -5.80
CA ILE A 46 10.12 6.91 -4.64
C ILE A 46 9.70 5.49 -4.27
N LEU A 47 8.50 5.08 -4.66
CA LEU A 47 7.96 3.78 -4.31
C LEU A 47 8.81 2.65 -4.89
N GLU A 48 9.19 1.70 -4.05
CA GLU A 48 9.96 0.51 -4.40
C GLU A 48 9.18 -0.77 -4.08
N THR A 49 9.53 -1.85 -4.75
CA THR A 49 8.93 -3.18 -4.51
C THR A 49 9.98 -4.23 -4.25
N PHE A 50 9.53 -5.34 -3.68
CA PHE A 50 10.28 -6.60 -3.59
C PHE A 50 9.36 -7.77 -3.93
N LYS A 51 9.93 -8.91 -4.31
CA LYS A 51 9.15 -10.08 -4.74
C LYS A 51 8.41 -10.74 -3.57
N ASN A 52 7.16 -11.08 -3.81
CA ASN A 52 6.39 -11.97 -2.94
C ASN A 52 6.96 -13.39 -3.02
N ARG A 53 7.27 -14.00 -1.88
CA ARG A 53 7.75 -15.39 -1.83
C ARG A 53 6.64 -16.43 -1.75
N HIS A 54 5.41 -15.98 -1.54
CA HIS A 54 4.23 -16.82 -1.34
C HIS A 54 3.09 -16.41 -2.29
N PRO A 55 3.36 -16.31 -3.62
CA PRO A 55 2.34 -15.86 -4.57
C PRO A 55 1.18 -16.86 -4.71
N GLU A 56 1.39 -18.12 -4.29
CA GLU A 56 0.36 -19.17 -4.27
C GLU A 56 -0.65 -19.01 -3.12
N ASN A 57 -0.31 -18.23 -2.08
CA ASN A 57 -1.17 -18.02 -0.92
C ASN A 57 -2.01 -16.74 -1.08
N GLU A 58 -3.24 -16.79 -0.61
CA GLU A 58 -4.02 -15.58 -0.36
C GLU A 58 -3.85 -15.16 1.10
N TYR A 59 -3.27 -14.00 1.30
CA TYR A 59 -3.08 -13.40 2.61
C TYR A 59 -3.18 -11.88 2.54
N LEU A 60 -3.57 -11.29 3.66
CA LEU A 60 -3.75 -9.85 3.76
C LEU A 60 -2.54 -9.20 4.44
N VAL A 61 -2.04 -8.13 3.84
CA VAL A 61 -1.06 -7.22 4.44
C VAL A 61 -1.73 -5.91 4.75
N THR A 62 -1.58 -5.40 5.98
CA THR A 62 -2.15 -4.11 6.38
C THR A 62 -1.08 -3.18 6.92
N PHE A 63 -1.03 -1.98 6.36
CA PHE A 63 -0.27 -0.85 6.91
C PHE A 63 -1.22 0.10 7.61
N THR A 64 -0.84 0.54 8.81
CA THR A 64 -1.51 1.63 9.54
C THR A 64 -0.54 2.80 9.64
N CYS A 65 -0.86 3.92 9.00
CA CYS A 65 0.00 5.09 8.85
C CYS A 65 -0.64 6.29 9.58
N PRO A 66 -0.36 6.49 10.88
CA PRO A 66 -1.05 7.49 11.69
C PRO A 66 -0.55 8.93 11.50
N GLU A 67 0.54 9.12 10.78
CA GLU A 67 1.24 10.42 10.65
C GLU A 67 1.03 11.07 9.27
N PHE A 68 -0.03 10.69 8.53
CA PHE A 68 -0.30 11.27 7.23
C PHE A 68 -0.75 12.73 7.36
N THR A 69 -0.23 13.57 6.47
CA THR A 69 -0.63 14.98 6.38
C THR A 69 -0.61 15.43 4.91
N SER A 70 -1.56 16.30 4.56
CA SER A 70 -1.66 17.00 3.27
C SER A 70 -2.07 18.44 3.50
N LEU A 71 -2.31 19.22 2.46
CA LEU A 71 -2.82 20.59 2.55
C LEU A 71 -4.19 20.68 1.88
N CYS A 72 -5.05 21.51 2.46
CA CYS A 72 -6.27 21.91 1.76
C CYS A 72 -5.89 22.69 0.48
N PRO A 73 -6.37 22.30 -0.71
CA PRO A 73 -5.95 22.93 -1.97
C PRO A 73 -6.42 24.38 -2.08
N LYS A 74 -7.43 24.76 -1.30
CA LYS A 74 -8.00 26.11 -1.33
C LYS A 74 -7.41 27.05 -0.28
N THR A 75 -7.18 26.54 0.93
CA THR A 75 -6.79 27.38 2.08
C THR A 75 -5.35 27.21 2.50
N GLY A 76 -4.66 26.15 2.05
CA GLY A 76 -3.32 25.75 2.49
C GLY A 76 -3.28 25.24 3.95
N GLN A 77 -4.43 25.09 4.60
CA GLN A 77 -4.48 24.56 5.97
C GLN A 77 -4.04 23.10 5.97
N PRO A 78 -3.19 22.67 6.92
CA PRO A 78 -2.79 21.27 7.06
C PRO A 78 -3.98 20.37 7.43
N ASP A 79 -4.06 19.23 6.76
CA ASP A 79 -4.93 18.11 7.04
C ASP A 79 -4.14 16.97 7.64
N PHE A 80 -4.69 16.29 8.62
CA PHE A 80 -4.07 15.13 9.28
C PHE A 80 -5.00 13.93 9.19
N ALA A 81 -4.40 12.76 8.97
CA ALA A 81 -5.16 11.51 8.90
C ALA A 81 -4.37 10.31 9.39
N ARG A 82 -5.11 9.26 9.76
CA ARG A 82 -4.60 7.90 9.77
C ARG A 82 -4.97 7.26 8.44
N ILE A 83 -3.99 6.90 7.63
CA ILE A 83 -4.20 6.11 6.40
C ILE A 83 -4.04 4.63 6.75
N ILE A 84 -5.01 3.83 6.34
CA ILE A 84 -4.98 2.36 6.44
C ILE A 84 -4.96 1.81 5.02
N ILE A 85 -3.96 1.00 4.71
CA ILE A 85 -3.77 0.35 3.41
C ILE A 85 -3.78 -1.15 3.65
N SER A 86 -4.75 -1.85 3.06
CA SER A 86 -4.82 -3.32 3.15
C SER A 86 -4.80 -3.92 1.75
N TYR A 87 -3.99 -4.95 1.51
CA TYR A 87 -3.91 -5.57 0.20
C TYR A 87 -3.60 -7.06 0.25
N ILE A 88 -4.07 -7.78 -0.77
CA ILE A 88 -3.67 -9.15 -1.09
C ILE A 88 -2.60 -9.05 -2.18
N PRO A 89 -1.34 -9.42 -1.90
CA PRO A 89 -0.26 -9.24 -2.86
C PRO A 89 -0.39 -10.19 -4.06
N GLY A 90 0.06 -9.70 -5.22
CA GLY A 90 0.39 -10.52 -6.38
C GLY A 90 1.85 -10.98 -6.32
N GLU A 91 2.59 -10.75 -7.40
CA GLU A 91 4.02 -11.04 -7.50
C GLU A 91 4.91 -10.06 -6.74
N ASP A 92 4.45 -8.81 -6.59
CA ASP A 92 5.22 -7.72 -6.01
C ASP A 92 4.56 -7.19 -4.73
N MET A 93 5.40 -6.77 -3.78
CA MET A 93 5.00 -6.15 -2.51
C MET A 93 5.70 -4.81 -2.36
N VAL A 94 5.00 -3.80 -1.81
CA VAL A 94 5.60 -2.49 -1.56
C VAL A 94 6.63 -2.56 -0.42
N GLU A 95 7.79 -1.88 -0.61
CA GLU A 95 8.80 -1.74 0.42
C GLU A 95 8.37 -0.64 1.41
N SER A 96 8.42 -0.94 2.70
CA SER A 96 7.82 -0.12 3.76
C SER A 96 8.48 1.24 3.97
N LYS A 97 9.80 1.36 3.78
CA LYS A 97 10.52 2.64 3.91
C LYS A 97 10.21 3.56 2.73
N SER A 98 10.12 3.02 1.52
CA SER A 98 9.69 3.76 0.34
C SER A 98 8.24 4.24 0.47
N LEU A 99 7.34 3.38 0.97
CA LEU A 99 5.96 3.75 1.29
C LEU A 99 5.90 4.90 2.31
N LYS A 100 6.69 4.84 3.38
CA LYS A 100 6.80 5.91 4.36
C LYS A 100 7.18 7.25 3.70
N LEU A 101 8.20 7.25 2.85
CA LEU A 101 8.67 8.46 2.18
C LEU A 101 7.66 8.97 1.15
N TYR A 102 6.99 8.07 0.44
CA TYR A 102 5.90 8.39 -0.46
C TYR A 102 4.74 9.09 0.27
N LEU A 103 4.26 8.53 1.39
CA LEU A 103 3.19 9.15 2.18
C LEU A 103 3.65 10.50 2.76
N PHE A 104 4.92 10.63 3.16
CA PHE A 104 5.49 11.90 3.59
C PHE A 104 5.48 12.97 2.48
N SER A 105 5.59 12.58 1.21
CA SER A 105 5.59 13.50 0.07
C SER A 105 4.29 14.30 -0.10
N PHE A 106 3.19 13.83 0.52
CA PHE A 106 1.92 14.56 0.54
C PHE A 106 1.90 15.77 1.47
N ARG A 107 2.89 15.94 2.35
CA ARG A 107 2.91 17.02 3.36
C ARG A 107 2.66 18.41 2.78
N ASN A 108 3.19 18.69 1.60
CA ASN A 108 3.03 19.97 0.91
C ASN A 108 2.11 19.85 -0.32
N HIS A 109 1.45 18.69 -0.51
CA HIS A 109 0.55 18.44 -1.61
C HIS A 109 -0.85 18.97 -1.27
N GLY A 110 -1.34 19.88 -2.09
CA GLY A 110 -2.68 20.47 -1.94
C GLY A 110 -3.71 19.68 -2.70
N ASP A 111 -4.49 18.84 -1.98
CA ASP A 111 -5.58 18.07 -2.57
C ASP A 111 -6.70 17.81 -1.56
N PHE A 112 -7.90 17.44 -2.05
CA PHE A 112 -9.00 17.06 -1.18
C PHE A 112 -8.73 15.67 -0.57
N HIS A 113 -9.37 15.40 0.56
CA HIS A 113 -9.20 14.14 1.31
C HIS A 113 -9.51 12.91 0.43
N GLU A 114 -10.59 13.02 -0.36
CA GLU A 114 -11.05 11.99 -1.28
C GLU A 114 -10.04 11.72 -2.39
N ASP A 115 -9.41 12.77 -2.91
CA ASP A 115 -8.40 12.67 -3.95
C ASP A 115 -7.12 12.03 -3.42
N CYS A 116 -6.65 12.44 -2.24
CA CYS A 116 -5.48 11.83 -1.59
C CYS A 116 -5.62 10.31 -1.48
N VAL A 117 -6.77 9.80 -1.00
CA VAL A 117 -7.03 8.36 -0.87
C VAL A 117 -7.04 7.65 -2.23
N ASN A 118 -7.67 8.26 -3.23
CA ASN A 118 -7.73 7.71 -4.58
C ASN A 118 -6.36 7.72 -5.28
N ILE A 119 -5.55 8.75 -5.08
CA ILE A 119 -4.17 8.84 -5.60
C ILE A 119 -3.33 7.72 -4.99
N ILE A 120 -3.34 7.57 -3.66
CA ILE A 120 -2.60 6.51 -2.97
C ILE A 120 -3.01 5.12 -3.49
N MET A 121 -4.31 4.88 -3.65
CA MET A 121 -4.83 3.62 -4.17
C MET A 121 -4.31 3.36 -5.59
N LYS A 122 -4.41 4.33 -6.50
CA LYS A 122 -4.00 4.19 -7.90
C LYS A 122 -2.50 3.98 -8.05
N ASP A 123 -1.67 4.71 -7.28
CA ASP A 123 -0.22 4.58 -7.34
C ASP A 123 0.23 3.19 -6.88
N LEU A 124 -0.34 2.68 -5.79
CA LEU A 124 -0.02 1.37 -5.27
C LEU A 124 -0.51 0.24 -6.19
N VAL A 125 -1.67 0.40 -6.82
CA VAL A 125 -2.16 -0.55 -7.85
C VAL A 125 -1.22 -0.57 -9.06
N LYS A 126 -0.80 0.59 -9.55
CA LYS A 126 0.15 0.71 -10.66
C LYS A 126 1.50 0.09 -10.34
N LEU A 127 1.97 0.27 -9.11
CA LEU A 127 3.26 -0.23 -8.63
C LEU A 127 3.28 -1.76 -8.49
N MET A 128 2.34 -2.31 -7.72
CA MET A 128 2.38 -3.72 -7.27
C MET A 128 1.52 -4.66 -8.11
N ARG A 129 0.49 -4.13 -8.81
CA ARG A 129 -0.55 -4.94 -9.43
C ARG A 129 -1.10 -6.01 -8.47
N PRO A 130 -1.61 -5.59 -7.30
CA PRO A 130 -2.08 -6.51 -6.28
C PRO A 130 -3.35 -7.22 -6.76
N ARG A 131 -3.69 -8.37 -6.17
CA ARG A 131 -4.96 -9.04 -6.41
C ARG A 131 -6.13 -8.23 -5.89
N TYR A 132 -5.96 -7.65 -4.72
CA TYR A 132 -6.89 -6.74 -4.06
C TYR A 132 -6.12 -5.64 -3.33
N LEU A 133 -6.68 -4.44 -3.28
CA LEU A 133 -6.17 -3.34 -2.48
C LEU A 133 -7.30 -2.42 -2.03
N GLU A 134 -7.25 -1.97 -0.78
CA GLU A 134 -8.13 -0.93 -0.26
C GLU A 134 -7.32 0.12 0.50
N VAL A 135 -7.78 1.35 0.44
CA VAL A 135 -7.22 2.48 1.19
C VAL A 135 -8.35 3.20 1.91
N THR A 136 -8.19 3.39 3.21
CA THR A 136 -9.09 4.18 4.05
C THR A 136 -8.34 5.36 4.63
N GLY A 137 -8.89 6.56 4.50
CA GLY A 137 -8.40 7.75 5.16
C GLY A 137 -9.32 8.14 6.32
N LEU A 138 -8.78 8.15 7.55
CA LEU A 138 -9.49 8.65 8.73
C LEU A 138 -8.96 10.05 9.04
N PHE A 139 -9.56 11.08 8.43
CA PHE A 139 -9.13 12.46 8.58
C PHE A 139 -9.66 13.06 9.89
N THR A 140 -8.83 13.88 10.53
CA THR A 140 -9.22 14.62 11.74
C THR A 140 -10.32 15.63 11.43
N PRO A 141 -11.32 15.79 12.33
CA PRO A 141 -12.45 16.67 12.07
C PRO A 141 -12.04 18.13 11.84
N ARG A 142 -12.72 18.79 10.92
CA ARG A 142 -12.69 20.23 10.73
C ARG A 142 -14.10 20.81 10.92
N GLY A 143 -14.24 21.78 11.82
CA GLY A 143 -15.55 22.34 12.13
C GLY A 143 -16.57 21.31 12.63
N GLY A 144 -16.10 20.22 13.27
CA GLY A 144 -16.96 19.12 13.74
C GLY A 144 -17.33 18.09 12.67
N ILE A 145 -16.81 18.21 11.43
CA ILE A 145 -17.09 17.27 10.34
C ILE A 145 -15.85 16.39 10.12
N SER A 146 -16.03 15.08 10.28
CA SER A 146 -15.03 14.06 9.90
C SER A 146 -15.33 13.56 8.49
N ILE A 147 -14.29 13.33 7.70
CA ILE A 147 -14.39 12.79 6.34
C ILE A 147 -13.54 11.54 6.27
N TYR A 148 -14.18 10.40 5.90
CA TYR A 148 -13.52 9.09 5.88
C TYR A 148 -13.63 8.47 4.49
N PRO A 149 -12.82 8.92 3.51
CA PRO A 149 -12.83 8.34 2.17
C PRO A 149 -12.34 6.89 2.22
N PHE A 150 -12.99 6.06 1.41
CA PHE A 150 -12.63 4.67 1.19
C PHE A 150 -12.56 4.42 -0.31
N ALA A 151 -11.47 3.86 -0.79
CA ALA A 151 -11.28 3.43 -2.17
C ALA A 151 -10.74 2.01 -2.20
N ASN A 152 -11.19 1.20 -3.15
CA ASN A 152 -10.68 -0.14 -3.32
C ASN A 152 -10.54 -0.53 -4.79
N TYR A 153 -9.72 -1.54 -5.02
CA TYR A 153 -9.42 -2.16 -6.31
C TYR A 153 -9.36 -3.68 -6.13
N GLY A 154 -9.72 -4.41 -7.16
CA GLY A 154 -9.48 -5.85 -7.27
C GLY A 154 -9.22 -6.22 -8.73
N ASP A 155 -8.42 -7.24 -8.95
CA ASP A 155 -8.30 -7.86 -10.26
C ASP A 155 -9.61 -8.56 -10.65
N GLU A 156 -9.64 -9.20 -11.82
CA GLU A 156 -10.86 -9.85 -12.34
C GLU A 156 -11.43 -10.91 -11.38
N ALA A 157 -10.57 -11.66 -10.69
CA ALA A 157 -10.98 -12.70 -9.74
C ALA A 157 -11.53 -12.15 -8.42
N HIS A 158 -11.16 -10.91 -8.05
CA HIS A 158 -11.51 -10.29 -6.75
C HIS A 158 -12.61 -9.22 -6.84
N GLN A 159 -13.36 -9.16 -7.95
CA GLN A 159 -14.44 -8.18 -8.12
C GLN A 159 -15.60 -8.35 -7.11
N ASP A 160 -15.87 -9.56 -6.67
CA ASP A 160 -16.86 -9.81 -5.62
C ASP A 160 -16.39 -9.28 -4.26
N LEU A 161 -15.12 -9.42 -3.93
CA LEU A 161 -14.53 -8.83 -2.73
C LEU A 161 -14.62 -7.29 -2.76
N VAL A 162 -14.31 -6.66 -3.91
CA VAL A 162 -14.48 -5.20 -4.10
C VAL A 162 -15.90 -4.76 -3.73
N ARG A 163 -16.93 -5.46 -4.25
CA ARG A 163 -18.34 -5.14 -3.96
C ARG A 163 -18.70 -5.35 -2.49
N GLN A 164 -18.29 -6.48 -1.92
CA GLN A 164 -18.55 -6.81 -0.50
C GLN A 164 -17.92 -5.80 0.45
N ARG A 165 -16.67 -5.42 0.21
CA ARG A 165 -15.96 -4.44 1.03
C ARG A 165 -16.57 -3.05 0.91
N MET A 166 -16.99 -2.63 -0.29
CA MET A 166 -17.70 -1.37 -0.50
C MET A 166 -19.01 -1.36 0.30
N LEU A 167 -19.82 -2.42 0.25
CA LEU A 167 -21.07 -2.50 1.02
C LEU A 167 -20.81 -2.52 2.54
N ALA A 168 -19.74 -3.17 2.99
CA ALA A 168 -19.37 -3.19 4.39
C ALA A 168 -18.96 -1.80 4.90
N SER A 169 -18.29 -0.98 4.08
CA SER A 169 -17.85 0.37 4.46
C SER A 169 -19.03 1.32 4.77
N PHE A 170 -20.21 1.10 4.15
CA PHE A 170 -21.42 1.87 4.48
C PHE A 170 -22.00 1.57 5.86
N ARG A 171 -21.59 0.48 6.51
CA ARG A 171 -22.12 0.01 7.80
C ARG A 171 -21.17 0.23 8.96
N ASN A 172 -19.99 0.78 8.70
CA ASN A 172 -19.02 1.04 9.78
C ASN A 172 -19.39 2.35 10.48
N ASP A 173 -19.81 2.25 11.73
CA ASP A 173 -19.81 3.38 12.66
C ASP A 173 -18.34 3.62 13.08
N PHE A 174 -17.76 4.71 12.62
CA PHE A 174 -16.39 5.14 12.91
C PHE A 174 -16.28 5.89 14.24
#